data_6a6baddfc6eb01b95518944a63bdfc80
#
_entry.id   6a6baddfc6eb01b95518944a63bdfc80
#
_cell.length_a   1.000
_cell.length_b   1.000
_cell.length_c   1.000
_cell.angle_alpha   90.00
_cell.angle_beta   90.00
_cell.angle_gamma   90.00
#
_symmetry.space_group_name_H-M   'P 1'
#
loop_
_entity.id
_entity.type
_entity.pdbx_description
1 polymer ?
#
loop_
_entity_poly.entity_id
_entity_poly.type
_entity_poly.pdbx_seq_one_letter_code
_entity_poly.pdbx_strand_id
1 'polypeptide(L)'
;VVVLALTACAVLAGARSLPAVGEWVADAPPALLERLAGVVDPLFPKRSWPAESTIRRLPARIDADALDRAVGAWLADRQTRSGGLRALAVDGKSLRGAARAQGRKIHLLAACDHASGLVLAQLDVGEKTNEITCFQPLLDTLEDLAGTVVTSDAMHTQHDHAVYLLNRQAHYIVIVKRNTKKLRKQLKSLPWRDIPLQDRTRTSGHGRQEIRRLKVCTVNNLHFPGARQAVQIVRRRVHRKTGKITLKTVYAVTSLTAEQAGPAQLALLIRRRHWTVEALHHVRDVTFAEDASQLRTGNAPRTMATCRNLAIGALRLAGIRNIAAGLRRVARDQTRPLTLLGLT
;
A
#
# COMPACT_ATOMS: atom_id res chain seq x y z
N VAL A 1 -10.83 -16.01 16.22
CA VAL A 1 -9.93 -16.47 15.14
C VAL A 1 -10.74 -17.04 13.99
N VAL A 2 -11.62 -18.03 14.21
CA VAL A 2 -12.42 -18.74 13.16
C VAL A 2 -13.16 -17.76 12.23
N VAL A 3 -13.93 -16.82 12.77
CA VAL A 3 -14.70 -15.85 11.94
C VAL A 3 -13.79 -15.00 11.06
N LEU A 4 -12.59 -14.62 11.55
CA LEU A 4 -11.62 -13.86 10.75
C LEU A 4 -11.06 -14.72 9.62
N ALA A 5 -10.73 -15.99 9.88
CA ALA A 5 -10.25 -16.91 8.86
C ALA A 5 -11.34 -17.16 7.79
N LEU A 6 -12.58 -17.37 8.19
CA LEU A 6 -13.73 -17.49 7.29
C LEU A 6 -13.92 -16.21 6.46
N THR A 7 -13.81 -15.03 7.10
CA THR A 7 -13.91 -13.74 6.40
C THR A 7 -12.78 -13.60 5.36
N ALA A 8 -11.55 -13.94 5.71
CA ALA A 8 -10.42 -13.90 4.79
C ALA A 8 -10.60 -14.85 3.60
N CYS A 9 -11.07 -16.07 3.84
CA CYS A 9 -11.40 -17.04 2.79
C CYS A 9 -12.51 -16.53 1.87
N ALA A 10 -13.59 -16.00 2.42
CA ALA A 10 -14.69 -15.42 1.65
C ALA A 10 -14.23 -14.23 0.78
N VAL A 11 -13.40 -13.34 1.33
CA VAL A 11 -12.84 -12.19 0.58
C VAL A 11 -11.91 -12.67 -0.54
N LEU A 12 -11.11 -13.72 -0.32
CA LEU A 12 -10.33 -14.40 -1.36
C LEU A 12 -11.20 -15.06 -2.42
N ALA A 13 -12.39 -15.56 -2.05
CA ALA A 13 -13.39 -16.07 -2.98
C ALA A 13 -14.20 -14.95 -3.68
N GLY A 14 -13.94 -13.68 -3.37
CA GLY A 14 -14.54 -12.54 -4.05
C GLY A 14 -15.66 -11.84 -3.28
N ALA A 15 -15.93 -12.19 -2.03
CA ALA A 15 -16.90 -11.50 -1.18
C ALA A 15 -16.46 -10.01 -0.97
N ARG A 16 -17.40 -9.09 -1.18
CA ARG A 16 -17.14 -7.63 -1.11
C ARG A 16 -17.82 -6.95 0.08
N SER A 17 -18.76 -7.64 0.72
CA SER A 17 -19.58 -7.17 1.83
C SER A 17 -19.71 -8.24 2.91
N LEU A 18 -20.11 -7.86 4.13
CA LEU A 18 -20.34 -8.82 5.21
C LEU A 18 -21.52 -9.77 4.94
N PRO A 19 -22.63 -9.35 4.29
CA PRO A 19 -23.64 -10.30 3.82
C PRO A 19 -23.06 -11.36 2.88
N ALA A 20 -22.27 -10.95 1.87
CA ALA A 20 -21.61 -11.91 0.96
C ALA A 20 -20.62 -12.84 1.68
N VAL A 21 -20.00 -12.40 2.78
CA VAL A 21 -19.21 -13.29 3.66
C VAL A 21 -20.11 -14.32 4.34
N GLY A 22 -21.28 -13.89 4.86
CA GLY A 22 -22.25 -14.77 5.48
C GLY A 22 -22.78 -15.83 4.53
N GLU A 23 -23.16 -15.43 3.32
CA GLU A 23 -23.60 -16.32 2.24
C GLU A 23 -22.53 -17.37 1.89
N TRP A 24 -21.29 -16.91 1.69
CA TRP A 24 -20.16 -17.81 1.41
C TRP A 24 -19.93 -18.83 2.55
N VAL A 25 -20.07 -18.41 3.81
CA VAL A 25 -19.94 -19.29 4.98
C VAL A 25 -21.09 -20.30 5.05
N ALA A 26 -22.31 -19.87 4.72
CA ALA A 26 -23.48 -20.76 4.70
C ALA A 26 -23.37 -21.85 3.63
N ASP A 27 -22.78 -21.51 2.48
CA ASP A 27 -22.59 -22.42 1.34
C ASP A 27 -21.30 -23.26 1.45
N ALA A 28 -20.45 -22.99 2.46
CA ALA A 28 -19.15 -23.65 2.59
C ALA A 28 -19.30 -25.14 2.96
N PRO A 29 -18.54 -26.07 2.33
CA PRO A 29 -18.57 -27.47 2.67
C PRO A 29 -18.24 -27.73 4.14
N PRO A 30 -18.88 -28.69 4.80
CA PRO A 30 -18.61 -29.05 6.19
C PRO A 30 -17.11 -29.31 6.45
N ALA A 31 -16.44 -30.02 5.56
CA ALA A 31 -15.02 -30.32 5.68
C ALA A 31 -14.12 -29.06 5.73
N LEU A 32 -14.47 -27.99 5.00
CA LEU A 32 -13.75 -26.71 5.04
C LEU A 32 -13.96 -26.01 6.39
N LEU A 33 -15.20 -26.00 6.83
CA LEU A 33 -15.59 -25.41 8.10
C LEU A 33 -14.93 -26.17 9.27
N GLU A 34 -14.85 -27.48 9.20
CA GLU A 34 -14.19 -28.35 10.18
C GLU A 34 -12.70 -28.02 10.33
N ARG A 35 -12.03 -27.75 9.23
CA ARG A 35 -10.61 -27.33 9.23
C ARG A 35 -10.38 -25.99 9.91
N LEU A 36 -11.32 -25.06 9.79
CA LEU A 36 -11.21 -23.71 10.35
C LEU A 36 -11.78 -23.59 11.78
N ALA A 37 -12.69 -24.50 12.17
CA ALA A 37 -13.45 -24.39 13.42
C ALA A 37 -12.61 -24.64 14.69
N GLY A 38 -11.42 -25.22 14.60
CA GLY A 38 -10.61 -25.51 15.78
C GLY A 38 -11.27 -26.54 16.71
N VAL A 39 -10.99 -26.47 18.00
CA VAL A 39 -11.45 -27.42 19.02
C VAL A 39 -12.99 -27.39 19.15
N VAL A 40 -13.62 -28.54 18.99
CA VAL A 40 -15.04 -28.73 19.31
C VAL A 40 -15.21 -28.63 20.82
N ASP A 41 -16.13 -27.80 21.29
CA ASP A 41 -16.50 -27.77 22.71
C ASP A 41 -17.03 -29.16 23.12
N PRO A 42 -16.34 -29.87 24.03
CA PRO A 42 -16.76 -31.22 24.43
C PRO A 42 -18.12 -31.27 25.11
N LEU A 43 -18.58 -30.14 25.69
CA LEU A 43 -19.88 -30.02 26.34
C LEU A 43 -21.02 -29.73 25.35
N PHE A 44 -20.68 -29.17 24.16
CA PHE A 44 -21.65 -28.89 23.11
C PHE A 44 -21.15 -29.42 21.76
N PRO A 45 -21.26 -30.72 21.51
CA PRO A 45 -20.72 -31.35 20.29
C PRO A 45 -21.44 -30.93 19.00
N LYS A 46 -22.57 -30.24 19.08
CA LYS A 46 -23.22 -29.62 17.91
C LYS A 46 -22.42 -28.40 17.48
N ARG A 47 -21.67 -28.57 16.39
CA ARG A 47 -20.98 -27.50 15.74
C ARG A 47 -21.99 -26.46 15.24
N SER A 48 -22.09 -25.33 15.93
CA SER A 48 -22.82 -24.18 15.41
C SER A 48 -21.86 -23.32 14.61
N TRP A 49 -22.14 -23.16 13.34
CA TRP A 49 -21.43 -22.20 12.49
C TRP A 49 -21.72 -20.79 12.96
N PRO A 50 -20.77 -19.84 12.78
CA PRO A 50 -21.02 -18.45 13.19
C PRO A 50 -22.25 -17.92 12.45
N ALA A 51 -23.26 -17.52 13.23
CA ALA A 51 -24.44 -16.86 12.67
C ALA A 51 -24.05 -15.59 11.92
N GLU A 52 -24.84 -15.18 10.93
CA GLU A 52 -24.62 -13.94 10.17
C GLU A 52 -24.41 -12.73 11.10
N SER A 53 -25.18 -12.67 12.19
CA SER A 53 -25.04 -11.62 13.21
C SER A 53 -23.63 -11.59 13.86
N THR A 54 -23.00 -12.75 14.06
CA THR A 54 -21.63 -12.87 14.57
C THR A 54 -20.62 -12.39 13.55
N ILE A 55 -20.78 -12.79 12.28
CA ILE A 55 -19.96 -12.32 11.16
C ILE A 55 -20.04 -10.81 11.02
N ARG A 56 -21.20 -10.20 11.23
CA ARG A 56 -21.40 -8.74 11.17
C ARG A 56 -20.79 -8.00 12.36
N ARG A 57 -20.91 -8.54 13.57
CA ARG A 57 -20.51 -7.87 14.82
C ARG A 57 -19.02 -7.97 15.10
N LEU A 58 -18.39 -9.11 14.83
CA LEU A 58 -17.00 -9.36 15.19
C LEU A 58 -16.04 -8.36 14.52
N PRO A 59 -16.08 -8.12 13.19
CA PRO A 59 -15.18 -7.17 12.53
C PRO A 59 -15.26 -5.75 13.09
N ALA A 60 -16.38 -5.37 13.69
CA ALA A 60 -16.57 -4.06 14.31
C ALA A 60 -15.89 -3.92 15.68
N ARG A 61 -15.58 -5.05 16.34
CA ARG A 61 -15.10 -5.11 17.74
C ARG A 61 -13.64 -5.53 17.88
N ILE A 62 -13.04 -6.08 16.84
CA ILE A 62 -11.66 -6.57 16.91
C ILE A 62 -10.68 -5.42 17.07
N ASP A 63 -9.52 -5.73 17.65
CA ASP A 63 -8.36 -4.86 17.61
C ASP A 63 -7.82 -4.82 16.17
N ALA A 64 -8.12 -3.71 15.48
CA ALA A 64 -7.73 -3.54 14.09
C ALA A 64 -6.23 -3.30 13.94
N ASP A 65 -5.56 -2.72 14.96
CA ASP A 65 -4.11 -2.53 14.96
C ASP A 65 -3.40 -3.89 15.05
N ALA A 66 -3.86 -4.77 15.92
CA ALA A 66 -3.33 -6.12 16.05
C ALA A 66 -3.54 -6.93 14.75
N LEU A 67 -4.72 -6.80 14.11
CA LEU A 67 -4.99 -7.46 12.84
C LEU A 67 -4.09 -6.95 11.72
N ASP A 68 -3.91 -5.62 11.60
CA ASP A 68 -3.03 -5.02 10.60
C ASP A 68 -1.58 -5.49 10.78
N ARG A 69 -1.07 -5.52 12.02
CA ARG A 69 0.27 -6.06 12.33
C ARG A 69 0.40 -7.53 11.96
N ALA A 70 -0.57 -8.36 12.34
CA ALA A 70 -0.55 -9.80 12.04
C ALA A 70 -0.56 -10.09 10.54
N VAL A 71 -1.38 -9.38 9.77
CA VAL A 71 -1.45 -9.53 8.32
C VAL A 71 -0.17 -9.00 7.65
N GLY A 72 0.35 -7.86 8.10
CA GLY A 72 1.61 -7.30 7.60
C GLY A 72 2.80 -8.24 7.82
N ALA A 73 2.95 -8.79 9.03
CA ALA A 73 3.97 -9.78 9.37
C ALA A 73 3.83 -11.05 8.51
N TRP A 74 2.60 -11.60 8.41
CA TRP A 74 2.32 -12.78 7.58
C TRP A 74 2.72 -12.59 6.11
N LEU A 75 2.49 -11.41 5.55
CA LEU A 75 2.88 -11.07 4.18
C LEU A 75 4.39 -10.89 4.05
N ALA A 76 5.04 -10.27 5.04
CA ALA A 76 6.48 -10.05 5.05
C ALA A 76 7.26 -11.37 5.12
N ASP A 77 6.84 -12.30 5.98
CA ASP A 77 7.47 -13.62 6.14
C ASP A 77 7.46 -14.46 4.86
N ARG A 78 6.40 -14.33 4.07
CA ARG A 78 6.21 -15.08 2.81
C ARG A 78 6.78 -14.41 1.59
N GLN A 79 7.26 -13.17 1.75
CA GLN A 79 7.85 -12.43 0.66
C GLN A 79 9.23 -12.97 0.32
N THR A 80 9.40 -13.52 -0.88
CA THR A 80 10.73 -13.86 -1.40
C THR A 80 11.52 -12.57 -1.63
N ARG A 81 12.62 -12.39 -0.90
CA ARG A 81 13.49 -11.24 -1.08
C ARG A 81 14.24 -11.39 -2.41
N SER A 82 13.93 -10.57 -3.38
CA SER A 82 14.74 -10.41 -4.59
C SER A 82 15.94 -9.53 -4.25
N GLY A 83 17.12 -9.86 -4.78
CA GLY A 83 18.31 -9.03 -4.61
C GLY A 83 18.08 -7.59 -5.07
N GLY A 84 18.75 -6.62 -4.45
CA GLY A 84 18.68 -5.19 -4.75
C GLY A 84 18.10 -4.37 -3.61
N LEU A 85 17.94 -3.06 -3.85
CA LEU A 85 17.39 -2.13 -2.86
C LEU A 85 15.92 -2.44 -2.55
N ARG A 86 15.64 -2.75 -1.31
CA ARG A 86 14.26 -2.81 -0.79
C ARG A 86 13.66 -1.41 -0.79
N ALA A 87 12.43 -1.27 -1.27
CA ALA A 87 11.77 0.02 -1.27
C ALA A 87 10.32 -0.08 -0.83
N LEU A 88 9.90 0.83 0.02
CA LEU A 88 8.53 0.97 0.53
C LEU A 88 7.93 2.28 0.05
N ALA A 89 6.67 2.25 -0.39
CA ALA A 89 5.89 3.44 -0.68
C ALA A 89 4.92 3.69 0.47
N VAL A 90 5.01 4.87 1.09
CA VAL A 90 4.06 5.31 2.11
C VAL A 90 3.05 6.26 1.46
N ASP A 91 1.77 5.92 1.58
CA ASP A 91 0.67 6.72 1.04
C ASP A 91 -0.63 6.50 1.81
N GLY A 92 -1.50 7.51 1.77
CA GLY A 92 -2.79 7.50 2.45
C GLY A 92 -3.96 7.17 1.52
N LYS A 93 -4.97 6.47 2.06
CA LYS A 93 -6.23 6.20 1.37
C LYS A 93 -7.43 6.45 2.26
N SER A 94 -8.31 7.37 1.83
CA SER A 94 -9.61 7.55 2.48
C SER A 94 -10.61 6.47 2.04
N LEU A 95 -11.26 5.83 2.99
CA LEU A 95 -12.36 4.88 2.75
C LEU A 95 -13.66 5.67 2.55
N ARG A 96 -13.98 6.04 1.30
CA ARG A 96 -15.09 6.96 0.99
C ARG A 96 -16.45 6.43 1.42
N GLY A 97 -16.69 5.13 1.24
CA GLY A 97 -17.94 4.46 1.61
C GLY A 97 -18.15 4.29 3.12
N ALA A 98 -17.08 4.43 3.90
CA ALA A 98 -17.10 4.25 5.36
C ALA A 98 -17.42 5.54 6.14
N ALA A 99 -17.84 6.63 5.47
CA ALA A 99 -18.22 7.85 6.14
C ALA A 99 -19.37 7.56 7.11
N ARG A 100 -19.14 7.74 8.42
CA ARG A 100 -20.16 7.58 9.45
C ARG A 100 -21.23 8.67 9.31
N ALA A 101 -22.45 8.39 9.75
CA ALA A 101 -23.55 9.36 9.74
C ALA A 101 -23.22 10.68 10.46
N GLN A 102 -22.21 10.68 11.33
CA GLN A 102 -21.73 11.84 12.11
C GLN A 102 -20.31 12.28 11.69
N GLY A 103 -19.92 12.11 10.44
CA GLY A 103 -18.88 12.95 9.85
C GLY A 103 -17.49 12.38 9.68
N ARG A 104 -17.04 11.29 10.34
CA ARG A 104 -15.66 10.81 10.20
C ARG A 104 -15.45 9.94 8.95
N LYS A 105 -14.55 10.37 8.08
CA LYS A 105 -13.95 9.51 7.05
C LYS A 105 -12.79 8.74 7.67
N ILE A 106 -12.80 7.41 7.55
CA ILE A 106 -11.64 6.60 7.91
C ILE A 106 -10.55 6.86 6.86
N HIS A 107 -9.38 7.24 7.33
CA HIS A 107 -8.21 7.48 6.49
C HIS A 107 -7.09 6.56 6.93
N LEU A 108 -6.64 5.69 6.03
CA LEU A 108 -5.61 4.69 6.31
C LEU A 108 -4.30 5.13 5.67
N LEU A 109 -3.23 5.18 6.45
CA LEU A 109 -1.87 5.29 5.97
C LEU A 109 -1.28 3.89 5.84
N ALA A 110 -0.61 3.59 4.73
CA ALA A 110 -0.06 2.26 4.48
C ALA A 110 1.37 2.33 3.91
N ALA A 111 2.18 1.33 4.26
CA ALA A 111 3.49 1.09 3.69
C ALA A 111 3.44 -0.13 2.76
N CYS A 112 3.66 0.12 1.46
CA CYS A 112 3.58 -0.89 0.40
C CYS A 112 4.97 -1.19 -0.16
N ASP A 113 5.32 -2.45 -0.29
CA ASP A 113 6.54 -2.86 -0.98
C ASP A 113 6.48 -2.57 -2.48
N HIS A 114 7.54 -1.96 -3.03
CA HIS A 114 7.59 -1.54 -4.44
C HIS A 114 7.62 -2.70 -5.42
N ALA A 115 8.23 -3.80 -5.05
CA ALA A 115 8.46 -4.93 -5.96
C ALA A 115 7.21 -5.82 -6.03
N SER A 116 6.70 -6.23 -4.88
CA SER A 116 5.55 -7.14 -4.76
C SER A 116 4.20 -6.40 -4.71
N GLY A 117 4.21 -5.14 -4.25
CA GLY A 117 3.01 -4.37 -3.96
C GLY A 117 2.26 -4.84 -2.72
N LEU A 118 2.89 -5.66 -1.86
CA LEU A 118 2.32 -6.10 -0.60
C LEU A 118 2.18 -4.92 0.37
N VAL A 119 1.09 -4.87 1.11
CA VAL A 119 0.91 -3.93 2.22
C VAL A 119 1.51 -4.55 3.46
N LEU A 120 2.67 -4.05 3.89
CA LEU A 120 3.42 -4.59 5.02
C LEU A 120 3.06 -3.92 6.34
N ALA A 121 2.54 -2.70 6.31
CA ALA A 121 2.02 -1.99 7.46
C ALA A 121 0.82 -1.13 7.06
N GLN A 122 -0.12 -0.96 7.98
CA GLN A 122 -1.29 -0.09 7.83
C GLN A 122 -1.67 0.51 9.19
N LEU A 123 -2.10 1.77 9.19
CA LEU A 123 -2.52 2.49 10.38
C LEU A 123 -3.71 3.40 10.06
N ASP A 124 -4.65 3.56 10.99
CA ASP A 124 -5.73 4.57 10.89
C ASP A 124 -5.21 5.93 11.34
N VAL A 125 -5.30 6.90 10.45
CA VAL A 125 -5.01 8.31 10.78
C VAL A 125 -6.21 8.85 11.56
N GLY A 126 -6.09 8.95 12.87
CA GLY A 126 -7.15 9.38 13.78
C GLY A 126 -7.75 10.75 13.44
N GLU A 127 -8.82 11.15 14.16
CA GLU A 127 -9.51 12.44 13.92
C GLU A 127 -8.69 13.67 14.26
N LYS A 128 -7.88 13.57 15.30
CA LYS A 128 -7.06 14.67 15.84
C LYS A 128 -5.63 14.66 15.29
N THR A 129 -5.32 13.76 14.34
CA THR A 129 -3.99 13.56 13.77
C THR A 129 -4.03 13.74 12.27
N ASN A 130 -2.86 13.74 11.64
CA ASN A 130 -2.72 13.79 10.19
C ASN A 130 -1.70 12.75 9.73
N GLU A 131 -1.58 12.54 8.44
CA GLU A 131 -0.63 11.56 7.90
C GLU A 131 0.82 11.83 8.34
N ILE A 132 1.20 13.10 8.56
CA ILE A 132 2.57 13.47 8.96
C ILE A 132 2.88 12.87 10.33
N THR A 133 2.00 13.03 11.31
CA THR A 133 2.20 12.50 12.66
C THR A 133 2.11 10.98 12.74
N CYS A 134 1.42 10.34 11.79
CA CYS A 134 1.26 8.89 11.69
C CYS A 134 2.40 8.19 10.94
N PHE A 135 3.31 8.94 10.31
CA PHE A 135 4.38 8.38 9.48
C PHE A 135 5.36 7.50 10.28
N GLN A 136 5.89 8.02 11.39
CA GLN A 136 6.80 7.27 12.26
C GLN A 136 6.08 6.09 12.94
N PRO A 137 4.92 6.25 13.60
CA PRO A 137 4.16 5.15 14.18
C PRO A 137 3.84 4.03 13.18
N LEU A 138 3.54 4.34 11.92
CA LEU A 138 3.34 3.33 10.88
C LEU A 138 4.61 2.51 10.65
N LEU A 139 5.75 3.18 10.49
CA LEU A 139 7.03 2.53 10.19
C LEU A 139 7.61 1.80 11.41
N ASP A 140 7.23 2.19 12.63
CA ASP A 140 7.61 1.49 13.86
C ASP A 140 6.95 0.12 14.00
N THR A 141 5.88 -0.15 13.24
CA THR A 141 5.30 -1.50 13.16
C THR A 141 6.12 -2.46 12.34
N LEU A 142 7.14 -1.98 11.60
CA LEU A 142 8.07 -2.78 10.81
C LEU A 142 9.35 -3.01 11.63
N GLU A 143 9.72 -4.28 11.82
CA GLU A 143 10.86 -4.67 12.66
C GLU A 143 12.16 -4.09 12.12
N ASP A 144 12.43 -4.25 10.84
CA ASP A 144 13.68 -3.83 10.20
C ASP A 144 13.44 -2.90 9.01
N LEU A 145 14.07 -1.72 9.06
CA LEU A 145 14.12 -0.74 7.99
C LEU A 145 15.53 -0.54 7.43
N ALA A 146 16.55 -1.17 8.00
CA ALA A 146 17.93 -0.96 7.57
C ALA A 146 18.09 -1.24 6.07
N GLY A 147 18.78 -0.36 5.36
CA GLY A 147 18.98 -0.42 3.91
C GLY A 147 17.71 -0.26 3.06
N THR A 148 16.55 -0.01 3.68
CA THR A 148 15.28 0.16 2.97
C THR A 148 15.13 1.60 2.48
N VAL A 149 14.67 1.79 1.25
CA VAL A 149 14.34 3.11 0.68
C VAL A 149 12.87 3.42 0.89
N VAL A 150 12.56 4.39 1.72
CA VAL A 150 11.17 4.85 1.90
C VAL A 150 10.87 5.97 0.92
N THR A 151 9.83 5.80 0.15
CA THR A 151 9.32 6.80 -0.79
C THR A 151 7.95 7.28 -0.34
N SER A 152 7.72 8.59 -0.38
CA SER A 152 6.46 9.18 0.08
C SER A 152 6.05 10.39 -0.74
N ASP A 153 4.82 10.88 -0.57
CA ASP A 153 4.38 12.13 -1.20
C ASP A 153 5.08 13.34 -0.55
N ALA A 154 4.97 14.49 -1.22
CA ALA A 154 5.57 15.73 -0.79
C ALA A 154 5.08 16.22 0.58
N MET A 155 3.93 15.77 1.05
CA MET A 155 3.45 16.05 2.41
C MET A 155 4.42 15.50 3.46
N HIS A 156 5.00 14.34 3.20
CA HIS A 156 5.98 13.68 4.07
C HIS A 156 7.44 14.17 3.86
N THR A 157 7.65 15.25 3.07
CA THR A 157 8.95 15.89 2.96
C THR A 157 9.19 16.78 4.18
N GLN A 158 9.40 16.14 5.33
CA GLN A 158 9.62 16.73 6.64
C GLN A 158 11.04 16.41 7.13
N HIS A 159 11.68 17.34 7.85
CA HIS A 159 13.00 17.13 8.43
C HIS A 159 12.99 15.97 9.43
N ASP A 160 11.98 15.91 10.29
CA ASP A 160 11.85 14.88 11.33
C ASP A 160 11.71 13.49 10.73
N HIS A 161 10.99 13.35 9.61
CA HIS A 161 10.88 12.07 8.90
C HIS A 161 12.21 11.63 8.31
N ALA A 162 12.98 12.57 7.74
CA ALA A 162 14.30 12.25 7.20
C ALA A 162 15.27 11.82 8.30
N VAL A 163 15.31 12.55 9.43
CA VAL A 163 16.14 12.21 10.60
C VAL A 163 15.73 10.84 11.16
N TYR A 164 14.43 10.59 11.33
CA TYR A 164 13.92 9.30 11.80
C TYR A 164 14.39 8.14 10.90
N LEU A 165 14.25 8.26 9.59
CA LEU A 165 14.67 7.22 8.65
C LEU A 165 16.17 6.98 8.70
N LEU A 166 16.98 8.04 8.76
CA LEU A 166 18.44 7.93 8.88
C LEU A 166 18.85 7.23 10.19
N ASN A 167 18.21 7.55 11.31
CA ASN A 167 18.44 6.90 12.60
C ASN A 167 18.07 5.40 12.58
N ARG A 168 17.09 5.01 11.74
CA ARG A 168 16.72 3.61 11.49
C ARG A 168 17.60 2.96 10.40
N GLN A 169 18.72 3.60 10.00
CA GLN A 169 19.61 3.14 8.92
C GLN A 169 18.89 2.93 7.58
N ALA A 170 17.77 3.61 7.39
CA ALA A 170 16.98 3.60 6.17
C ALA A 170 17.34 4.80 5.28
N HIS A 171 16.94 4.70 4.03
CA HIS A 171 17.07 5.78 3.04
C HIS A 171 15.69 6.35 2.69
N TYR A 172 15.68 7.54 2.14
CA TYR A 172 14.47 8.16 1.64
C TYR A 172 14.62 8.61 0.18
N ILE A 173 13.50 8.69 -0.53
CA ILE A 173 13.32 9.50 -1.74
C ILE A 173 12.06 10.32 -1.55
N VAL A 174 12.18 11.63 -1.43
CA VAL A 174 11.06 12.54 -1.20
C VAL A 174 10.89 13.55 -2.31
N ILE A 175 9.63 13.85 -2.64
CA ILE A 175 9.27 14.82 -3.68
C ILE A 175 9.17 16.21 -3.07
N VAL A 176 9.89 17.16 -3.64
CA VAL A 176 9.93 18.54 -3.18
C VAL A 176 8.91 19.39 -3.93
N LYS A 177 7.92 19.91 -3.20
CA LYS A 177 6.87 20.81 -3.71
C LYS A 177 6.98 22.18 -3.01
N ARG A 178 5.87 22.93 -3.02
CA ARG A 178 5.79 24.29 -2.45
C ARG A 178 5.80 24.33 -0.91
N ASN A 179 5.54 23.20 -0.24
CA ASN A 179 5.58 23.08 1.21
C ASN A 179 6.99 23.27 1.79
N THR A 180 8.04 22.96 1.03
CA THR A 180 9.47 23.13 1.42
C THR A 180 10.13 24.23 0.57
N LYS A 181 9.74 25.48 0.79
CA LYS A 181 10.13 26.64 -0.05
C LYS A 181 11.65 26.82 -0.16
N LYS A 182 12.38 26.76 0.96
CA LYS A 182 13.85 26.93 1.01
C LYS A 182 14.56 25.84 0.20
N LEU A 183 14.27 24.58 0.49
CA LEU A 183 14.83 23.43 -0.23
C LEU A 183 14.50 23.50 -1.74
N ARG A 184 13.27 23.85 -2.09
CA ARG A 184 12.87 24.01 -3.49
C ARG A 184 13.63 25.12 -4.20
N LYS A 185 13.94 26.23 -3.52
CA LYS A 185 14.76 27.32 -4.07
C LYS A 185 16.18 26.84 -4.38
N GLN A 186 16.81 26.13 -3.43
CA GLN A 186 18.13 25.53 -3.63
C GLN A 186 18.14 24.54 -4.81
N LEU A 187 17.14 23.64 -4.90
CA LEU A 187 17.06 22.69 -6.01
C LEU A 187 16.87 23.37 -7.37
N LYS A 188 16.19 24.50 -7.42
CA LYS A 188 16.05 25.27 -8.66
C LYS A 188 17.34 25.98 -9.10
N SER A 189 18.19 26.37 -8.15
CA SER A 189 19.44 27.07 -8.44
C SER A 189 20.58 26.13 -8.84
N LEU A 190 20.41 24.81 -8.75
CA LEU A 190 21.40 23.84 -9.22
C LEU A 190 21.61 24.00 -10.75
N PRO A 191 22.83 23.72 -11.26
CA PRO A 191 23.19 23.93 -12.67
C PRO A 191 22.60 22.83 -13.59
N TRP A 192 21.29 22.72 -13.62
CA TRP A 192 20.59 21.69 -14.38
C TRP A 192 20.83 21.75 -15.89
N ARG A 193 21.29 22.89 -16.44
CA ARG A 193 21.62 23.01 -17.85
C ARG A 193 22.86 22.20 -18.19
N ASP A 194 23.85 22.19 -17.30
CA ASP A 194 25.16 21.58 -17.51
C ASP A 194 25.15 20.09 -17.18
N ILE A 195 24.14 19.62 -16.41
CA ILE A 195 23.97 18.20 -16.08
C ILE A 195 23.41 17.48 -17.30
N PRO A 196 24.05 16.38 -17.77
CA PRO A 196 23.56 15.61 -18.92
C PRO A 196 22.22 14.93 -18.61
N LEU A 197 21.48 14.58 -19.67
CA LEU A 197 20.28 13.75 -19.55
C LEU A 197 20.70 12.32 -19.25
N GLN A 198 20.23 11.75 -18.14
CA GLN A 198 20.67 10.43 -17.67
C GLN A 198 19.60 9.33 -17.78
N ASP A 199 18.32 9.72 -17.84
CA ASP A 199 17.22 8.78 -18.13
C ASP A 199 16.11 9.45 -18.92
N ARG A 200 15.51 8.70 -19.86
CA ARG A 200 14.37 9.15 -20.65
C ARG A 200 13.40 8.00 -20.83
N THR A 201 12.18 8.18 -20.35
CA THR A 201 11.09 7.21 -20.56
C THR A 201 9.96 7.82 -21.37
N ARG A 202 9.34 7.00 -22.23
CA ARG A 202 8.15 7.35 -22.99
C ARG A 202 7.06 6.34 -22.70
N THR A 203 5.88 6.83 -22.33
CA THR A 203 4.69 6.01 -22.10
C THR A 203 3.51 6.56 -22.86
N SER A 204 2.60 5.67 -23.24
CA SER A 204 1.36 6.00 -23.94
C SER A 204 0.22 5.25 -23.28
N GLY A 205 -0.86 5.95 -22.93
CA GLY A 205 -2.02 5.37 -22.28
C GLY A 205 -3.03 6.45 -21.88
N HIS A 206 -4.27 6.04 -21.61
CA HIS A 206 -5.35 6.94 -21.16
C HIS A 206 -5.50 8.22 -21.99
N GLY A 207 -5.43 8.09 -23.33
CA GLY A 207 -5.59 9.21 -24.25
C GLY A 207 -4.43 10.21 -24.28
N ARG A 208 -3.28 9.91 -23.70
CA ARG A 208 -2.11 10.80 -23.62
C ARG A 208 -0.79 10.09 -23.90
N GLN A 209 0.18 10.86 -24.38
CA GLN A 209 1.60 10.47 -24.42
C GLN A 209 2.33 11.24 -23.32
N GLU A 210 3.22 10.56 -22.59
CA GLU A 210 4.05 11.19 -21.58
C GLU A 210 5.52 10.85 -21.84
N ILE A 211 6.37 11.88 -21.86
CA ILE A 211 7.82 11.76 -21.87
C ILE A 211 8.33 12.30 -20.55
N ARG A 212 9.13 11.52 -19.85
CA ARG A 212 9.86 11.93 -18.65
C ARG A 212 11.34 11.95 -18.97
N ARG A 213 11.99 13.04 -18.58
CA ARG A 213 13.43 13.24 -18.66
C ARG A 213 13.94 13.42 -17.25
N LEU A 214 14.99 12.71 -16.89
CA LEU A 214 15.56 12.73 -15.55
C LEU A 214 17.03 13.17 -15.62
N LYS A 215 17.38 14.06 -14.69
CA LYS A 215 18.74 14.49 -14.39
C LYS A 215 19.00 14.31 -12.90
N VAL A 216 20.19 13.85 -12.55
CA VAL A 216 20.63 13.63 -11.17
C VAL A 216 21.98 14.32 -10.96
N CYS A 217 22.18 14.92 -9.81
CA CYS A 217 23.48 15.39 -9.37
C CYS A 217 23.72 15.07 -7.88
N THR A 218 24.97 14.81 -7.54
CA THR A 218 25.42 14.73 -6.15
C THR A 218 25.37 16.10 -5.50
N VAL A 219 24.95 16.16 -4.24
CA VAL A 219 24.80 17.40 -3.47
C VAL A 219 25.33 17.19 -2.05
N ASN A 220 25.95 18.21 -1.48
CA ASN A 220 26.55 18.14 -0.15
C ASN A 220 25.90 19.10 0.86
N ASN A 221 25.26 20.20 0.42
CA ASN A 221 24.81 21.30 1.27
C ASN A 221 23.35 21.70 1.01
N LEU A 222 22.44 20.72 0.94
CA LEU A 222 21.02 21.03 0.89
C LEU A 222 20.45 21.18 2.30
N HIS A 223 19.53 22.12 2.48
CA HIS A 223 18.76 22.27 3.72
C HIS A 223 17.76 21.11 3.90
N PHE A 224 18.28 19.88 3.87
CA PHE A 224 17.49 18.67 4.12
C PHE A 224 18.41 17.57 4.68
N PRO A 225 18.05 16.92 5.81
CA PRO A 225 18.93 16.01 6.51
C PRO A 225 19.42 14.85 5.65
N GLY A 226 20.73 14.66 5.59
CA GLY A 226 21.38 13.54 4.90
C GLY A 226 21.17 13.49 3.39
N ALA A 227 20.73 14.57 2.73
CA ALA A 227 20.56 14.60 1.28
C ALA A 227 21.91 14.41 0.57
N ARG A 228 22.00 13.42 -0.31
CA ARG A 228 23.21 13.08 -1.10
C ARG A 228 23.03 13.29 -2.58
N GLN A 229 21.83 13.10 -3.11
CA GLN A 229 21.54 13.37 -4.52
C GLN A 229 20.28 14.20 -4.68
N ALA A 230 20.31 15.11 -5.65
CA ALA A 230 19.16 15.86 -6.13
C ALA A 230 18.72 15.34 -7.50
N VAL A 231 17.42 15.25 -7.70
CA VAL A 231 16.81 14.74 -8.94
C VAL A 231 15.88 15.79 -9.53
N GLN A 232 16.05 16.08 -10.81
CA GLN A 232 15.10 16.86 -11.61
C GLN A 232 14.38 15.97 -12.61
N ILE A 233 13.05 16.00 -12.59
CA ILE A 233 12.21 15.26 -13.53
C ILE A 233 11.36 16.25 -14.32
N VAL A 234 11.58 16.30 -15.63
CA VAL A 234 10.77 17.09 -16.55
C VAL A 234 9.77 16.16 -17.26
N ARG A 235 8.49 16.40 -17.02
CA ARG A 235 7.38 15.62 -17.60
C ARG A 235 6.69 16.44 -18.68
N ARG A 236 6.76 15.95 -19.93
CA ARG A 236 6.00 16.47 -21.07
C ARG A 236 4.85 15.54 -21.36
N ARG A 237 3.63 16.04 -21.27
CA ARG A 237 2.40 15.31 -21.61
C ARG A 237 1.74 15.92 -22.82
N VAL A 238 1.31 15.09 -23.75
CA VAL A 238 0.53 15.48 -24.92
C VAL A 238 -0.80 14.74 -24.84
N HIS A 239 -1.89 15.49 -24.81
CA HIS A 239 -3.24 14.92 -24.87
C HIS A 239 -3.55 14.56 -26.34
N ARG A 240 -3.84 13.28 -26.63
CA ARG A 240 -3.96 12.79 -27.99
C ARG A 240 -5.10 13.43 -28.79
N LYS A 241 -6.27 13.65 -28.17
CA LYS A 241 -7.43 14.23 -28.83
C LYS A 241 -7.30 15.73 -29.10
N THR A 242 -6.72 16.47 -28.16
CA THR A 242 -6.70 17.95 -28.22
C THR A 242 -5.34 18.52 -28.60
N GLY A 243 -4.28 17.70 -28.72
CA GLY A 243 -2.91 18.15 -28.93
C GLY A 243 -2.32 18.96 -27.77
N LYS A 244 -3.10 19.24 -26.70
CA LYS A 244 -2.65 20.09 -25.58
C LYS A 244 -1.37 19.52 -24.95
N ILE A 245 -0.34 20.36 -24.90
CA ILE A 245 0.95 20.04 -24.28
C ILE A 245 1.02 20.65 -22.88
N THR A 246 1.40 19.84 -21.91
CA THR A 246 1.73 20.28 -20.55
C THR A 246 3.15 19.92 -20.20
N LEU A 247 3.92 20.87 -19.67
CA LEU A 247 5.28 20.68 -19.16
C LEU A 247 5.29 20.90 -17.66
N LYS A 248 5.81 19.93 -16.91
CA LYS A 248 5.90 20.03 -15.46
C LYS A 248 7.27 19.56 -14.98
N THR A 249 7.97 20.43 -14.25
CA THR A 249 9.22 20.08 -13.56
C THR A 249 8.92 19.71 -12.11
N VAL A 250 9.46 18.57 -11.69
CA VAL A 250 9.37 18.02 -10.33
C VAL A 250 10.79 17.82 -9.83
N TYR A 251 11.04 18.13 -8.58
CA TYR A 251 12.30 17.87 -7.90
C TYR A 251 12.11 16.80 -6.84
N ALA A 252 13.15 15.99 -6.63
CA ALA A 252 13.24 15.07 -5.52
C ALA A 252 14.62 15.14 -4.89
N VAL A 253 14.73 14.71 -3.65
CA VAL A 253 16.00 14.52 -2.94
C VAL A 253 16.03 13.12 -2.33
N THR A 254 17.24 12.58 -2.19
CA THR A 254 17.46 11.28 -1.58
C THR A 254 18.72 11.28 -0.72
N SER A 255 18.72 10.43 0.30
CA SER A 255 19.90 10.11 1.12
C SER A 255 20.80 9.05 0.49
N LEU A 256 20.37 8.39 -0.59
CA LEU A 256 21.19 7.44 -1.32
C LEU A 256 22.36 8.16 -2.01
N THR A 257 23.56 7.58 -1.90
CA THR A 257 24.75 8.05 -2.64
C THR A 257 24.67 7.58 -4.11
N ALA A 258 25.54 8.10 -4.97
CA ALA A 258 25.60 7.71 -6.37
C ALA A 258 26.01 6.24 -6.57
N GLU A 259 26.81 5.71 -5.64
CA GLU A 259 27.23 4.30 -5.60
C GLU A 259 26.09 3.37 -5.18
N GLN A 260 25.22 3.84 -4.27
CA GLN A 260 24.07 3.05 -3.79
C GLN A 260 22.91 3.03 -4.80
N ALA A 261 22.69 4.13 -5.51
CA ALA A 261 21.64 4.20 -6.52
C ALA A 261 21.99 5.17 -7.66
N GLY A 262 22.21 4.62 -8.83
CA GLY A 262 22.42 5.41 -10.05
C GLY A 262 21.10 5.99 -10.63
N PRO A 263 21.19 6.85 -11.66
CA PRO A 263 20.04 7.56 -12.24
C PRO A 263 18.89 6.66 -12.70
N ALA A 264 19.19 5.54 -13.36
CA ALA A 264 18.18 4.59 -13.82
C ALA A 264 17.41 3.96 -12.67
N GLN A 265 18.08 3.65 -11.57
CA GLN A 265 17.46 3.08 -10.37
C GLN A 265 16.60 4.12 -9.65
N LEU A 266 17.08 5.37 -9.51
CA LEU A 266 16.29 6.48 -8.97
C LEU A 266 15.04 6.75 -9.83
N ALA A 267 15.18 6.74 -11.16
CA ALA A 267 14.04 6.88 -12.07
C ALA A 267 12.99 5.79 -11.86
N LEU A 268 13.44 4.54 -11.68
CA LEU A 268 12.57 3.40 -11.41
C LEU A 268 11.84 3.53 -10.06
N LEU A 269 12.57 3.85 -8.98
CA LEU A 269 12.01 4.00 -7.64
C LEU A 269 10.98 5.14 -7.58
N ILE A 270 11.30 6.30 -8.14
CA ILE A 270 10.39 7.46 -8.18
C ILE A 270 9.13 7.15 -9.01
N ARG A 271 9.27 6.38 -10.08
CA ARG A 271 8.13 5.96 -10.92
C ARG A 271 7.27 4.90 -10.21
N ARG A 272 7.87 3.86 -9.65
CA ARG A 272 7.18 2.76 -8.96
C ARG A 272 6.40 3.23 -7.73
N ARG A 273 6.86 4.24 -7.02
CA ARG A 273 6.12 4.83 -5.90
C ARG A 273 4.63 5.08 -6.24
N HIS A 274 4.36 5.79 -7.33
CA HIS A 274 2.99 6.04 -7.77
C HIS A 274 2.28 4.79 -8.27
N TRP A 275 2.96 4.00 -9.11
CA TRP A 275 2.34 2.84 -9.74
C TRP A 275 1.91 1.77 -8.74
N THR A 276 2.73 1.49 -7.75
CA THR A 276 2.44 0.45 -6.78
C THR A 276 1.22 0.78 -5.94
N VAL A 277 1.15 2.02 -5.44
CA VAL A 277 0.04 2.47 -4.61
C VAL A 277 -1.22 2.73 -5.43
N GLU A 278 -1.11 3.42 -6.57
CA GLU A 278 -2.25 3.63 -7.47
C GLU A 278 -2.85 2.30 -7.96
N ALA A 279 -2.02 1.30 -8.29
CA ALA A 279 -2.48 -0.02 -8.67
C ALA A 279 -3.19 -0.75 -7.52
N LEU A 280 -2.69 -0.63 -6.28
CA LEU A 280 -3.35 -1.18 -5.10
C LEU A 280 -4.71 -0.51 -4.87
N HIS A 281 -4.75 0.82 -4.87
CA HIS A 281 -6.00 1.57 -4.70
C HIS A 281 -7.01 1.24 -5.79
N HIS A 282 -6.57 1.16 -7.05
CA HIS A 282 -7.43 0.77 -8.17
C HIS A 282 -8.03 -0.63 -7.98
N VAL A 283 -7.25 -1.61 -7.55
CA VAL A 283 -7.76 -2.96 -7.25
C VAL A 283 -8.77 -2.93 -6.11
N ARG A 284 -8.50 -2.20 -5.03
CA ARG A 284 -9.43 -2.05 -3.91
C ARG A 284 -10.74 -1.40 -4.35
N ASP A 285 -10.68 -0.34 -5.16
CA ASP A 285 -11.87 0.41 -5.58
C ASP A 285 -12.66 -0.29 -6.69
N VAL A 286 -11.98 -0.86 -7.68
CA VAL A 286 -12.65 -1.47 -8.84
C VAL A 286 -12.97 -2.93 -8.60
N THR A 287 -12.00 -3.73 -8.12
CA THR A 287 -12.20 -5.17 -7.97
C THR A 287 -13.02 -5.48 -6.71
N PHE A 288 -12.74 -4.82 -5.60
CA PHE A 288 -13.45 -5.04 -4.33
C PHE A 288 -14.56 -4.04 -4.06
N ALA A 289 -14.79 -3.05 -4.92
CA ALA A 289 -15.79 -2.00 -4.77
C ALA A 289 -15.70 -1.29 -3.40
N GLU A 290 -14.48 -1.02 -2.90
CA GLU A 290 -14.26 -0.51 -1.56
C GLU A 290 -14.90 0.87 -1.33
N ASP A 291 -14.80 1.77 -2.31
CA ASP A 291 -15.42 3.10 -2.23
C ASP A 291 -16.96 3.05 -2.21
N ALA A 292 -17.56 1.97 -2.70
CA ALA A 292 -19.01 1.72 -2.66
C ALA A 292 -19.44 0.96 -1.38
N SER A 293 -18.51 0.54 -0.52
CA SER A 293 -18.81 -0.19 0.71
C SER A 293 -19.60 0.69 1.69
N GLN A 294 -20.69 0.16 2.22
CA GLN A 294 -21.53 0.85 3.22
C GLN A 294 -21.24 0.41 4.66
N LEU A 295 -20.11 -0.24 4.90
CA LEU A 295 -19.66 -0.58 6.25
C LEU A 295 -19.27 0.70 7.01
N ARG A 296 -19.92 0.93 8.17
CA ARG A 296 -19.76 2.18 8.94
C ARG A 296 -19.59 1.94 10.44
N THR A 297 -19.72 0.70 10.92
CA THR A 297 -19.76 0.37 12.35
C THR A 297 -18.38 -0.02 12.86
N GLY A 298 -17.92 0.63 13.92
CA GLY A 298 -16.70 0.30 14.65
C GLY A 298 -15.48 0.16 13.71
N ASN A 299 -14.72 -0.91 13.91
CA ASN A 299 -13.53 -1.25 13.12
C ASN A 299 -13.84 -2.07 11.84
N ALA A 300 -15.12 -2.39 11.54
CA ALA A 300 -15.49 -3.22 10.39
C ALA A 300 -14.97 -2.69 9.04
N PRO A 301 -15.01 -1.37 8.73
CA PRO A 301 -14.43 -0.86 7.48
C PRO A 301 -12.92 -1.13 7.37
N ARG A 302 -12.17 -0.91 8.46
CA ARG A 302 -10.73 -1.14 8.52
C ARG A 302 -10.40 -2.63 8.43
N THR A 303 -11.12 -3.47 9.17
CA THR A 303 -10.99 -4.93 9.11
C THR A 303 -11.17 -5.46 7.69
N MET A 304 -12.19 -4.99 6.99
CA MET A 304 -12.42 -5.40 5.59
C MET A 304 -11.33 -4.87 4.65
N ALA A 305 -10.78 -3.68 4.91
CA ALA A 305 -9.63 -3.17 4.16
C ALA A 305 -8.39 -4.07 4.36
N THR A 306 -8.14 -4.52 5.58
CA THR A 306 -7.06 -5.46 5.92
C THR A 306 -7.27 -6.83 5.28
N CYS A 307 -8.49 -7.37 5.30
CA CYS A 307 -8.83 -8.61 4.58
C CYS A 307 -8.62 -8.48 3.06
N ARG A 308 -8.93 -7.33 2.47
CA ARG A 308 -8.64 -7.07 1.04
C ARG A 308 -7.13 -6.99 0.77
N ASN A 309 -6.36 -6.35 1.65
CA ASN A 309 -4.90 -6.33 1.55
C ASN A 309 -4.31 -7.74 1.64
N LEU A 310 -4.81 -8.56 2.57
CA LEU A 310 -4.43 -9.97 2.70
C LEU A 310 -4.76 -10.76 1.42
N ALA A 311 -5.97 -10.62 0.89
CA ALA A 311 -6.39 -11.31 -0.33
C ALA A 311 -5.54 -10.92 -1.55
N ILE A 312 -5.28 -9.61 -1.73
CA ILE A 312 -4.40 -9.11 -2.78
C ILE A 312 -2.98 -9.65 -2.59
N GLY A 313 -2.49 -9.63 -1.36
CA GLY A 313 -1.15 -10.12 -1.01
C GLY A 313 -0.99 -11.62 -1.26
N ALA A 314 -1.91 -12.45 -0.79
CA ALA A 314 -1.90 -13.90 -0.99
C ALA A 314 -1.92 -14.28 -2.49
N LEU A 315 -2.75 -13.59 -3.29
CA LEU A 315 -2.77 -13.80 -4.74
C LEU A 315 -1.46 -13.39 -5.40
N ARG A 316 -0.86 -12.28 -4.99
CA ARG A 316 0.45 -11.82 -5.51
C ARG A 316 1.59 -12.77 -5.14
N LEU A 317 1.62 -13.27 -3.91
CA LEU A 317 2.59 -14.27 -3.46
C LEU A 317 2.47 -15.58 -4.26
N ALA A 318 1.25 -15.95 -4.68
CA ALA A 318 0.99 -17.06 -5.60
C ALA A 318 1.28 -16.73 -7.09
N GLY A 319 1.92 -15.60 -7.40
CA GLY A 319 2.29 -15.20 -8.76
C GLY A 319 1.13 -14.65 -9.61
N ILE A 320 -0.05 -14.41 -9.03
CA ILE A 320 -1.24 -13.96 -9.75
C ILE A 320 -1.22 -12.44 -9.90
N ARG A 321 -0.97 -11.95 -11.12
CA ARG A 321 -0.90 -10.51 -11.41
C ARG A 321 -2.28 -9.86 -11.58
N ASN A 322 -3.23 -10.55 -12.19
CA ASN A 322 -4.60 -10.05 -12.38
C ASN A 322 -5.48 -10.51 -11.21
N ILE A 323 -5.67 -9.61 -10.23
CA ILE A 323 -6.40 -9.93 -9.00
C ILE A 323 -7.86 -10.31 -9.27
N ALA A 324 -8.55 -9.59 -10.17
CA ALA A 324 -9.95 -9.92 -10.50
C ALA A 324 -10.08 -11.32 -11.13
N ALA A 325 -9.16 -11.72 -11.98
CA ALA A 325 -9.12 -13.08 -12.53
C ALA A 325 -8.76 -14.10 -11.45
N GLY A 326 -7.84 -13.75 -10.53
CA GLY A 326 -7.47 -14.57 -9.38
C GLY A 326 -8.67 -14.88 -8.51
N LEU A 327 -9.44 -13.87 -8.09
CA LEU A 327 -10.64 -14.04 -7.28
C LEU A 327 -11.67 -14.95 -7.97
N ARG A 328 -11.94 -14.75 -9.27
CA ARG A 328 -12.84 -15.63 -10.02
C ARG A 328 -12.34 -17.08 -10.09
N ARG A 329 -11.01 -17.28 -10.16
CA ARG A 329 -10.44 -18.63 -10.12
C ARG A 329 -10.60 -19.26 -8.75
N VAL A 330 -10.38 -18.50 -7.68
CA VAL A 330 -10.53 -18.96 -6.31
C VAL A 330 -12.00 -19.31 -6.00
N ALA A 331 -12.96 -18.48 -6.45
CA ALA A 331 -14.39 -18.70 -6.23
C ALA A 331 -14.93 -20.01 -6.82
N ARG A 332 -14.22 -20.64 -7.77
CA ARG A 332 -14.63 -21.91 -8.39
C ARG A 332 -14.29 -23.14 -7.54
N ASP A 333 -13.55 -22.97 -6.47
CA ASP A 333 -13.09 -24.05 -5.62
C ASP A 333 -12.90 -23.51 -4.20
N GLN A 334 -13.76 -23.92 -3.31
CA GLN A 334 -13.83 -23.40 -1.95
C GLN A 334 -12.63 -23.81 -1.08
N THR A 335 -11.81 -24.76 -1.50
CA THR A 335 -10.58 -25.15 -0.79
C THR A 335 -9.38 -24.27 -1.11
N ARG A 336 -9.36 -23.60 -2.26
CA ARG A 336 -8.26 -22.73 -2.69
C ARG A 336 -7.94 -21.59 -1.74
N PRO A 337 -8.91 -20.92 -1.08
CA PRO A 337 -8.58 -19.92 -0.06
C PRO A 337 -7.68 -20.49 1.04
N LEU A 338 -7.93 -21.72 1.51
CA LEU A 338 -7.12 -22.36 2.56
C LEU A 338 -5.68 -22.56 2.09
N THR A 339 -5.50 -23.09 0.88
CA THR A 339 -4.17 -23.31 0.29
C THR A 339 -3.41 -21.98 0.17
N LEU A 340 -4.05 -20.91 -0.32
CA LEU A 340 -3.44 -19.59 -0.46
C LEU A 340 -3.05 -18.96 0.87
N LEU A 341 -3.80 -19.28 1.94
CA LEU A 341 -3.51 -18.79 3.30
C LEU A 341 -2.58 -19.72 4.08
N GLY A 342 -2.20 -20.89 3.53
CA GLY A 342 -1.36 -21.88 4.22
C GLY A 342 -2.10 -22.56 5.37
N LEU A 343 -3.40 -22.77 5.24
CA LEU A 343 -4.28 -23.44 6.21
C LEU A 343 -4.64 -24.89 5.79
N THR A 344 -3.88 -25.45 4.88
CA THR A 344 -4.04 -26.84 4.39
C THR A 344 -3.30 -27.84 5.25
#